data_f4377ec08e619b370272b60738e3d541
#
_entry.id   f4377ec08e619b370272b60738e3d541
#
_cell.length_a   1.000
_cell.length_b   1.000
_cell.length_c   1.000
_cell.angle_alpha   90.00
_cell.angle_beta   90.00
_cell.angle_gamma   90.00
#
_symmetry.space_group_name_H-M   'P 1'
#
loop_
_entity.id
_entity.type
_entity.pdbx_description
1 polymer ?
#
loop_
_entity_poly.entity_id
_entity_poly.type
_entity_poly.pdbx_seq_one_letter_code
_entity_poly.pdbx_strand_id
1 'polypeptide(L)'
;MTNPLLQSFNTKYQSAPFAEIKEEHYLPAFKELIDKSLQEIQEITQNPETPTFENTIEALAYSGEQLDVVSNIFFNLNSADTNDEIQQIAQEVSPLLTEFASKISQNEQLFSRIKKVYDEKDHYSLNEEQKMLLEETYKGFVRNGALLNDEKKEQLKNINIELSKKSLQFGQNVLAATNQYYKHLTNKEDLAGIPEAILAQYEEEAKERNLEGYVITLQFPSLLPVLTYAENRELRKELAIANGKKSFDGGEFDNQNLIKELVQLRQEKAQLLGYKSFADYVLEERMAKSPQKVLEFLNELLTKAKPFAEKEVEELSVLAKADGITEMQSYDHA
;
A
#
# COMPACT_ATOMS: atom_id res chain seq x y z
N MET A 1 -6.80 31.14 -9.73
CA MET A 1 -5.70 30.53 -10.49
C MET A 1 -6.22 29.22 -11.03
N THR A 2 -5.79 28.83 -12.23
CA THR A 2 -6.19 27.53 -12.82
C THR A 2 -5.43 26.40 -12.10
N ASN A 3 -6.13 25.33 -11.73
CA ASN A 3 -5.52 24.17 -11.07
C ASN A 3 -4.56 23.46 -12.04
N PRO A 4 -3.26 23.33 -11.72
CA PRO A 4 -2.28 22.71 -12.61
C PRO A 4 -2.54 21.22 -12.86
N LEU A 5 -3.23 20.51 -11.96
CA LEU A 5 -3.58 19.10 -12.09
C LEU A 5 -4.69 18.83 -13.14
N LEU A 6 -5.42 19.88 -13.52
CA LEU A 6 -6.49 19.80 -14.54
C LEU A 6 -6.00 20.16 -15.96
N GLN A 7 -4.70 20.37 -16.12
CA GLN A 7 -4.10 20.78 -17.40
C GLN A 7 -3.08 19.76 -17.89
N SER A 8 -2.84 19.75 -19.19
CA SER A 8 -1.71 19.01 -19.76
C SER A 8 -0.39 19.60 -19.27
N PHE A 9 0.54 18.76 -18.85
CA PHE A 9 1.83 19.21 -18.33
C PHE A 9 2.76 19.65 -19.47
N ASN A 10 3.01 20.97 -19.57
CA ASN A 10 3.90 21.57 -20.58
C ASN A 10 5.37 21.59 -20.12
N THR A 11 5.79 20.63 -19.34
CA THR A 11 7.14 20.45 -18.84
C THR A 11 7.96 19.57 -19.78
N LYS A 12 9.28 19.55 -19.61
CA LYS A 12 10.14 18.61 -20.31
C LYS A 12 9.72 17.16 -19.95
N TYR A 13 9.51 16.35 -20.96
CA TYR A 13 9.01 14.95 -20.84
C TYR A 13 7.59 14.82 -20.25
N GLN A 14 6.79 15.88 -20.24
CA GLN A 14 5.46 15.89 -19.65
C GLN A 14 5.43 15.46 -18.17
N SER A 15 6.54 15.71 -17.45
CA SER A 15 6.63 15.42 -16.02
C SER A 15 5.71 16.34 -15.22
N ALA A 16 5.22 15.88 -14.06
CA ALA A 16 4.38 16.68 -13.20
C ALA A 16 5.10 17.97 -12.73
N PRO A 17 4.46 19.15 -12.79
CA PRO A 17 5.05 20.42 -12.35
C PRO A 17 4.98 20.54 -10.82
N PHE A 18 5.73 19.73 -10.08
CA PHE A 18 5.67 19.66 -8.61
C PHE A 18 5.84 21.00 -7.91
N ALA A 19 6.64 21.93 -8.48
CA ALA A 19 6.81 23.28 -7.91
C ALA A 19 5.55 24.16 -7.96
N GLU A 20 4.58 23.83 -8.81
CA GLU A 20 3.34 24.57 -9.01
C GLU A 20 2.14 23.89 -8.34
N ILE A 21 2.27 22.59 -8.01
CA ILE A 21 1.22 21.81 -7.35
C ILE A 21 1.28 22.10 -5.84
N LYS A 22 0.10 22.35 -5.26
CA LYS A 22 -0.10 22.56 -3.83
C LYS A 22 -1.17 21.61 -3.31
N GLU A 23 -1.19 21.39 -2.01
CA GLU A 23 -2.17 20.52 -1.35
C GLU A 23 -3.61 20.91 -1.70
N GLU A 24 -3.94 22.21 -1.70
CA GLU A 24 -5.26 22.74 -2.05
C GLU A 24 -5.77 22.38 -3.45
N HIS A 25 -4.89 21.94 -4.34
CA HIS A 25 -5.24 21.56 -5.71
C HIS A 25 -5.82 20.15 -5.82
N TYR A 26 -5.48 19.23 -4.90
CA TYR A 26 -5.79 17.81 -5.06
C TYR A 26 -7.28 17.50 -4.93
N LEU A 27 -7.92 17.88 -3.82
CA LEU A 27 -9.32 17.50 -3.60
C LEU A 27 -10.27 18.05 -4.68
N PRO A 28 -10.15 19.32 -5.12
CA PRO A 28 -10.94 19.82 -6.25
C PRO A 28 -10.66 19.06 -7.56
N ALA A 29 -9.38 18.76 -7.86
CA ALA A 29 -9.03 18.00 -9.06
C ALA A 29 -9.64 16.59 -9.05
N PHE A 30 -9.53 15.88 -7.93
CA PHE A 30 -10.16 14.56 -7.81
C PHE A 30 -11.66 14.58 -8.07
N LYS A 31 -12.39 15.53 -7.47
CA LYS A 31 -13.84 15.65 -7.66
C LYS A 31 -14.19 15.90 -9.13
N GLU A 32 -13.54 16.88 -9.77
CA GLU A 32 -13.78 17.21 -11.17
C GLU A 32 -13.43 16.05 -12.12
N LEU A 33 -12.29 15.39 -11.88
CA LEU A 33 -11.84 14.28 -12.73
C LEU A 33 -12.68 13.02 -12.54
N ILE A 34 -13.18 12.75 -11.33
CA ILE A 34 -14.14 11.67 -11.09
C ILE A 34 -15.43 11.92 -11.89
N ASP A 35 -15.97 13.14 -11.83
CA ASP A 35 -17.19 13.49 -12.57
C ASP A 35 -16.97 13.37 -14.07
N LYS A 36 -15.84 13.86 -14.60
CA LYS A 36 -15.46 13.73 -15.99
C LYS A 36 -15.34 12.26 -16.42
N SER A 37 -14.64 11.44 -15.63
CA SER A 37 -14.48 10.01 -15.93
C SER A 37 -15.82 9.25 -15.89
N LEU A 38 -16.73 9.61 -14.98
CA LEU A 38 -18.09 9.05 -14.97
C LEU A 38 -18.87 9.45 -16.23
N GLN A 39 -18.67 10.65 -16.76
CA GLN A 39 -19.28 11.08 -18.01
C GLN A 39 -18.73 10.28 -19.21
N GLU A 40 -17.42 10.02 -19.26
CA GLU A 40 -16.80 9.16 -20.28
C GLU A 40 -17.39 7.74 -20.24
N ILE A 41 -17.59 7.17 -19.05
CA ILE A 41 -18.28 5.87 -18.87
C ILE A 41 -19.74 5.94 -19.34
N GLN A 42 -20.44 7.06 -19.09
CA GLN A 42 -21.79 7.25 -19.56
C GLN A 42 -21.86 7.30 -21.10
N GLU A 43 -20.92 7.94 -21.76
CA GLU A 43 -20.82 7.96 -23.22
C GLU A 43 -20.66 6.55 -23.80
N ILE A 44 -19.81 5.71 -23.17
CA ILE A 44 -19.67 4.30 -23.58
C ILE A 44 -20.99 3.54 -23.40
N THR A 45 -21.65 3.69 -22.24
CA THR A 45 -22.86 2.92 -21.92
C THR A 45 -24.07 3.34 -22.74
N GLN A 46 -24.16 4.61 -23.11
CA GLN A 46 -25.25 5.19 -23.91
C GLN A 46 -25.00 5.15 -25.41
N ASN A 47 -23.85 4.67 -25.86
CA ASN A 47 -23.57 4.54 -27.28
C ASN A 47 -24.63 3.63 -27.96
N PRO A 48 -25.41 4.14 -28.94
CA PRO A 48 -26.47 3.37 -29.57
C PRO A 48 -25.98 2.29 -30.55
N GLU A 49 -24.70 2.31 -30.88
CA GLU A 49 -24.10 1.32 -31.76
C GLU A 49 -23.92 -0.03 -31.07
N THR A 50 -23.91 -1.09 -31.85
CA THR A 50 -23.56 -2.42 -31.37
C THR A 50 -22.20 -2.38 -30.66
N PRO A 51 -22.07 -2.98 -29.46
CA PRO A 51 -20.79 -3.07 -28.79
C PRO A 51 -19.73 -3.76 -29.65
N THR A 52 -18.58 -3.10 -29.79
CA THR A 52 -17.37 -3.64 -30.44
C THR A 52 -16.17 -3.53 -29.49
N PHE A 53 -15.05 -4.12 -29.87
CA PHE A 53 -13.82 -3.99 -29.11
C PHE A 53 -13.44 -2.49 -28.95
N GLU A 54 -13.48 -1.73 -30.04
CA GLU A 54 -13.07 -0.32 -30.08
C GLU A 54 -14.01 0.58 -29.29
N ASN A 55 -15.34 0.48 -29.50
CA ASN A 55 -16.31 1.37 -28.85
C ASN A 55 -16.69 0.96 -27.41
N THR A 56 -16.09 -0.10 -26.89
CA THR A 56 -16.39 -0.60 -25.55
C THR A 56 -15.13 -0.90 -24.75
N ILE A 57 -14.26 -1.79 -25.21
CA ILE A 57 -13.09 -2.23 -24.45
C ILE A 57 -11.96 -1.20 -24.54
N GLU A 58 -11.62 -0.79 -25.73
CA GLU A 58 -10.59 0.22 -25.96
C GLU A 58 -11.03 1.59 -25.43
N ALA A 59 -12.28 1.99 -25.66
CA ALA A 59 -12.83 3.22 -25.08
C ALA A 59 -12.79 3.22 -23.56
N LEU A 60 -13.09 2.09 -22.90
CA LEU A 60 -12.98 1.94 -21.45
C LEU A 60 -11.52 2.02 -20.97
N ALA A 61 -10.58 1.43 -21.71
CA ALA A 61 -9.17 1.45 -21.35
C ALA A 61 -8.56 2.86 -21.38
N TYR A 62 -9.06 3.76 -22.23
CA TYR A 62 -8.65 5.17 -22.27
C TYR A 62 -9.46 6.09 -21.35
N SER A 63 -10.55 5.61 -20.77
CA SER A 63 -11.35 6.43 -19.85
C SER A 63 -10.61 6.69 -18.53
N GLY A 64 -10.72 7.90 -17.99
CA GLY A 64 -10.15 8.25 -16.70
C GLY A 64 -8.63 8.49 -16.68
N GLU A 65 -7.93 8.54 -17.81
CA GLU A 65 -6.47 8.68 -17.89
C GLU A 65 -5.95 9.84 -17.03
N GLN A 66 -6.60 11.00 -17.05
CA GLN A 66 -6.17 12.16 -16.24
C GLN A 66 -6.39 11.94 -14.76
N LEU A 67 -7.44 11.23 -14.35
CA LEU A 67 -7.67 10.84 -12.96
C LEU A 67 -6.58 9.89 -12.47
N ASP A 68 -6.15 8.94 -13.30
CA ASP A 68 -5.06 8.03 -12.98
C ASP A 68 -3.74 8.76 -12.80
N VAL A 69 -3.42 9.72 -13.68
CA VAL A 69 -2.22 10.57 -13.55
C VAL A 69 -2.22 11.32 -12.23
N VAL A 70 -3.32 11.99 -11.88
CA VAL A 70 -3.44 12.74 -10.61
C VAL A 70 -3.39 11.82 -9.41
N SER A 71 -4.02 10.65 -9.49
CA SER A 71 -3.98 9.64 -8.42
C SER A 71 -2.55 9.13 -8.19
N ASN A 72 -1.82 8.83 -9.24
CA ASN A 72 -0.43 8.36 -9.13
C ASN A 72 0.48 9.43 -8.53
N ILE A 73 0.34 10.71 -8.91
CA ILE A 73 1.09 11.82 -8.31
C ILE A 73 0.77 11.94 -6.82
N PHE A 74 -0.51 12.00 -6.48
CA PHE A 74 -0.96 12.20 -5.11
C PHE A 74 -0.54 11.08 -4.17
N PHE A 75 -0.83 9.82 -4.52
CA PHE A 75 -0.51 8.69 -3.65
C PHE A 75 0.98 8.37 -3.59
N ASN A 76 1.77 8.76 -4.62
CA ASN A 76 3.22 8.72 -4.52
C ASN A 76 3.73 9.70 -3.46
N LEU A 77 3.27 10.96 -3.48
CA LEU A 77 3.61 11.94 -2.45
C LEU A 77 3.11 11.52 -1.06
N ASN A 78 1.87 11.04 -0.95
CA ASN A 78 1.35 10.51 0.31
C ASN A 78 2.20 9.37 0.90
N SER A 79 2.89 8.60 0.06
CA SER A 79 3.73 7.49 0.51
C SER A 79 5.17 7.90 0.82
N ALA A 80 5.72 8.90 0.11
CA ALA A 80 7.14 9.21 0.12
C ALA A 80 7.48 10.56 0.79
N ASP A 81 6.57 11.54 0.73
CA ASP A 81 6.78 12.91 1.21
C ASP A 81 5.45 13.49 1.74
N THR A 82 4.89 12.83 2.74
CA THR A 82 3.57 13.17 3.30
C THR A 82 3.66 14.23 4.40
N ASN A 83 2.54 14.92 4.61
CA ASN A 83 2.28 15.81 5.75
C ASN A 83 0.83 15.63 6.22
N ASP A 84 0.43 16.32 7.29
CA ASP A 84 -0.90 16.21 7.90
C ASP A 84 -2.01 16.56 6.91
N GLU A 85 -1.81 17.58 6.05
CA GLU A 85 -2.79 18.03 5.05
C GLU A 85 -2.95 16.96 3.93
N ILE A 86 -1.84 16.41 3.41
CA ILE A 86 -1.89 15.30 2.43
C ILE A 86 -2.59 14.08 3.03
N GLN A 87 -2.32 13.73 4.28
CA GLN A 87 -2.99 12.61 4.96
C GLN A 87 -4.49 12.84 5.13
N GLN A 88 -4.91 14.06 5.48
CA GLN A 88 -6.31 14.41 5.55
C GLN A 88 -6.99 14.32 4.18
N ILE A 89 -6.37 14.86 3.13
CA ILE A 89 -6.87 14.74 1.75
C ILE A 89 -6.99 13.27 1.35
N ALA A 90 -6.01 12.44 1.70
CA ALA A 90 -6.05 11.01 1.40
C ALA A 90 -7.25 10.30 2.05
N GLN A 91 -7.62 10.68 3.29
CA GLN A 91 -8.81 10.14 3.96
C GLN A 91 -10.12 10.55 3.26
N GLU A 92 -10.16 11.75 2.67
CA GLU A 92 -11.34 12.23 1.93
C GLU A 92 -11.42 11.60 0.52
N VAL A 93 -10.29 11.50 -0.17
CA VAL A 93 -10.22 11.03 -1.56
C VAL A 93 -10.37 9.51 -1.69
N SER A 94 -9.78 8.73 -0.76
CA SER A 94 -9.83 7.26 -0.84
C SER A 94 -11.26 6.68 -0.91
N PRO A 95 -12.24 7.14 -0.11
CA PRO A 95 -13.62 6.71 -0.25
C PRO A 95 -14.25 7.13 -1.58
N LEU A 96 -13.94 8.34 -2.09
CA LEU A 96 -14.47 8.81 -3.38
C LEU A 96 -14.00 7.94 -4.53
N LEU A 97 -12.70 7.60 -4.57
CA LEU A 97 -12.14 6.70 -5.58
C LEU A 97 -12.70 5.27 -5.46
N THR A 98 -12.91 4.79 -4.22
CA THR A 98 -13.51 3.47 -3.99
C THR A 98 -14.96 3.44 -4.47
N GLU A 99 -15.73 4.49 -4.23
CA GLU A 99 -17.09 4.63 -4.73
C GLU A 99 -17.12 4.73 -6.26
N PHE A 100 -16.21 5.52 -6.86
CA PHE A 100 -16.04 5.63 -8.30
C PHE A 100 -15.75 4.27 -8.93
N ALA A 101 -14.76 3.54 -8.42
CA ALA A 101 -14.43 2.19 -8.90
C ALA A 101 -15.62 1.22 -8.78
N SER A 102 -16.41 1.33 -7.70
CA SER A 102 -17.63 0.52 -7.51
C SER A 102 -18.72 0.88 -8.51
N LYS A 103 -18.93 2.18 -8.79
CA LYS A 103 -19.89 2.64 -9.80
C LYS A 103 -19.57 2.09 -11.19
N ILE A 104 -18.28 1.97 -11.54
CA ILE A 104 -17.86 1.40 -12.83
C ILE A 104 -18.04 -0.11 -12.83
N SER A 105 -17.40 -0.81 -11.88
CA SER A 105 -17.33 -2.28 -11.85
C SER A 105 -18.69 -2.96 -11.66
N GLN A 106 -19.66 -2.24 -11.08
CA GLN A 106 -21.02 -2.73 -10.85
C GLN A 106 -22.04 -2.16 -11.84
N ASN A 107 -21.59 -1.41 -12.85
CA ASN A 107 -22.47 -0.85 -13.88
C ASN A 107 -22.97 -1.96 -14.82
N GLU A 108 -24.26 -2.25 -14.77
CA GLU A 108 -24.87 -3.35 -15.54
C GLU A 108 -24.88 -3.09 -17.04
N GLN A 109 -25.10 -1.84 -17.44
CA GLN A 109 -25.10 -1.48 -18.87
C GLN A 109 -23.69 -1.63 -19.46
N LEU A 110 -22.67 -1.15 -18.74
CA LEU A 110 -21.27 -1.31 -19.13
C LEU A 110 -20.90 -2.79 -19.20
N PHE A 111 -21.22 -3.55 -18.16
CA PHE A 111 -20.92 -4.98 -18.12
C PHE A 111 -21.63 -5.76 -19.21
N SER A 112 -22.88 -5.41 -19.55
CA SER A 112 -23.61 -6.03 -20.67
C SER A 112 -22.89 -5.80 -22.02
N ARG A 113 -22.36 -4.59 -22.25
CA ARG A 113 -21.55 -4.29 -23.44
C ARG A 113 -20.25 -5.09 -23.48
N ILE A 114 -19.50 -5.10 -22.34
CA ILE A 114 -18.25 -5.86 -22.21
C ILE A 114 -18.51 -7.35 -22.45
N LYS A 115 -19.56 -7.90 -21.80
CA LYS A 115 -19.92 -9.32 -21.94
C LYS A 115 -20.26 -9.68 -23.38
N LYS A 116 -20.97 -8.82 -24.08
CA LYS A 116 -21.29 -9.06 -25.50
C LYS A 116 -20.03 -9.13 -26.36
N VAL A 117 -19.10 -8.21 -26.20
CA VAL A 117 -17.81 -8.25 -26.93
C VAL A 117 -17.01 -9.51 -26.56
N TYR A 118 -17.02 -9.88 -25.28
CA TYR A 118 -16.32 -11.08 -24.79
C TYR A 118 -16.93 -12.37 -25.35
N ASP A 119 -18.25 -12.50 -25.38
CA ASP A 119 -18.96 -13.67 -25.91
C ASP A 119 -18.74 -13.82 -27.43
N GLU A 120 -18.55 -12.72 -28.15
CA GLU A 120 -18.32 -12.65 -29.59
C GLU A 120 -16.82 -12.56 -29.97
N LYS A 121 -15.90 -12.77 -29.03
CA LYS A 121 -14.45 -12.53 -29.20
C LYS A 121 -13.81 -13.23 -30.39
N ASP A 122 -14.32 -14.42 -30.75
CA ASP A 122 -13.82 -15.20 -31.89
C ASP A 122 -14.21 -14.61 -33.25
N HIS A 123 -15.12 -13.63 -33.29
CA HIS A 123 -15.52 -12.90 -34.48
C HIS A 123 -14.62 -11.70 -34.80
N TYR A 124 -13.75 -11.30 -33.83
CA TYR A 124 -12.84 -10.17 -33.99
C TYR A 124 -11.42 -10.65 -34.38
N SER A 125 -10.76 -9.88 -35.25
CA SER A 125 -9.36 -10.11 -35.61
C SER A 125 -8.41 -9.42 -34.60
N LEU A 126 -8.50 -9.79 -33.32
CA LEU A 126 -7.71 -9.20 -32.25
C LEU A 126 -6.28 -9.74 -32.24
N ASN A 127 -5.30 -8.87 -31.99
CA ASN A 127 -3.94 -9.28 -31.67
C ASN A 127 -3.86 -9.80 -30.22
N GLU A 128 -2.69 -10.32 -29.80
CA GLU A 128 -2.53 -10.95 -28.47
C GLU A 128 -2.74 -9.96 -27.31
N GLU A 129 -2.32 -8.70 -27.46
CA GLU A 129 -2.53 -7.65 -26.46
C GLU A 129 -4.01 -7.30 -26.31
N GLN A 130 -4.72 -7.15 -27.42
CA GLN A 130 -6.16 -6.88 -27.44
C GLN A 130 -6.98 -8.04 -26.86
N LYS A 131 -6.60 -9.28 -27.16
CA LYS A 131 -7.22 -10.47 -26.53
C LYS A 131 -7.04 -10.46 -25.03
N MET A 132 -5.82 -10.18 -24.55
CA MET A 132 -5.52 -10.10 -23.14
C MET A 132 -6.30 -8.96 -22.48
N LEU A 133 -6.35 -7.77 -23.08
CA LEU A 133 -7.14 -6.65 -22.58
C LEU A 133 -8.61 -7.02 -22.43
N LEU A 134 -9.21 -7.65 -23.42
CA LEU A 134 -10.61 -8.09 -23.37
C LEU A 134 -10.85 -9.12 -22.25
N GLU A 135 -9.98 -10.12 -22.13
CA GLU A 135 -10.10 -11.18 -21.14
C GLU A 135 -9.93 -10.62 -19.72
N GLU A 136 -8.91 -9.79 -19.48
CA GLU A 136 -8.68 -9.18 -18.17
C GLU A 136 -9.76 -8.16 -17.81
N THR A 137 -10.29 -7.40 -18.77
CA THR A 137 -11.42 -6.49 -18.55
C THR A 137 -12.66 -7.26 -18.10
N TYR A 138 -13.09 -8.27 -18.86
CA TYR A 138 -14.25 -9.08 -18.49
C TYR A 138 -14.09 -9.75 -17.12
N LYS A 139 -12.96 -10.39 -16.90
CA LYS A 139 -12.62 -11.05 -15.63
C LYS A 139 -12.57 -10.07 -14.47
N GLY A 140 -11.99 -8.88 -14.67
CA GLY A 140 -11.95 -7.81 -13.68
C GLY A 140 -13.34 -7.41 -13.22
N PHE A 141 -14.29 -7.23 -14.13
CA PHE A 141 -15.68 -6.94 -13.77
C PHE A 141 -16.35 -8.07 -12.99
N VAL A 142 -16.20 -9.32 -13.43
CA VAL A 142 -16.75 -10.48 -12.72
C VAL A 142 -16.19 -10.57 -11.29
N ARG A 143 -14.88 -10.43 -11.13
CA ARG A 143 -14.19 -10.48 -9.84
C ARG A 143 -14.51 -9.31 -8.90
N ASN A 144 -14.96 -8.20 -9.46
CA ASN A 144 -15.44 -7.04 -8.71
C ASN A 144 -16.97 -7.00 -8.52
N GLY A 145 -17.63 -8.14 -8.75
CA GLY A 145 -19.03 -8.34 -8.36
C GLY A 145 -20.06 -7.97 -9.42
N ALA A 146 -19.70 -7.83 -10.71
CA ALA A 146 -20.65 -7.50 -11.77
C ALA A 146 -21.83 -8.50 -11.87
N LEU A 147 -21.61 -9.75 -11.49
CA LEU A 147 -22.64 -10.82 -11.50
C LEU A 147 -23.46 -10.90 -10.21
N LEU A 148 -23.18 -10.08 -9.19
CA LEU A 148 -23.94 -10.06 -7.95
C LEU A 148 -25.30 -9.37 -8.16
N ASN A 149 -26.28 -9.71 -7.32
CA ASN A 149 -27.52 -8.96 -7.23
C ASN A 149 -27.28 -7.60 -6.51
N ASP A 150 -28.25 -6.68 -6.58
CA ASP A 150 -28.11 -5.31 -6.07
C ASP A 150 -27.80 -5.25 -4.57
N GLU A 151 -28.42 -6.11 -3.76
CA GLU A 151 -28.15 -6.19 -2.32
C GLU A 151 -26.68 -6.53 -2.04
N LYS A 152 -26.14 -7.54 -2.73
CA LYS A 152 -24.75 -7.96 -2.59
C LYS A 152 -23.76 -6.96 -3.19
N LYS A 153 -24.14 -6.26 -4.25
CA LYS A 153 -23.34 -5.16 -4.81
C LYS A 153 -23.17 -4.03 -3.79
N GLU A 154 -24.26 -3.63 -3.12
CA GLU A 154 -24.19 -2.60 -2.08
C GLU A 154 -23.38 -3.07 -0.86
N GLN A 155 -23.50 -4.32 -0.44
CA GLN A 155 -22.65 -4.90 0.60
C GLN A 155 -21.16 -4.87 0.20
N LEU A 156 -20.83 -5.28 -1.03
CA LEU A 156 -19.45 -5.26 -1.54
C LEU A 156 -18.87 -3.84 -1.58
N LYS A 157 -19.66 -2.87 -2.02
CA LYS A 157 -19.28 -1.46 -2.02
C LYS A 157 -18.95 -0.98 -0.62
N ASN A 158 -19.80 -1.25 0.37
CA ASN A 158 -19.57 -0.85 1.76
C ASN A 158 -18.33 -1.52 2.35
N ILE A 159 -18.12 -2.82 2.09
CA ILE A 159 -16.89 -3.53 2.49
C ILE A 159 -15.65 -2.89 1.86
N ASN A 160 -15.69 -2.54 0.58
CA ASN A 160 -14.55 -1.92 -0.10
C ASN A 160 -14.21 -0.53 0.47
N ILE A 161 -15.23 0.29 0.79
CA ILE A 161 -15.05 1.59 1.43
C ILE A 161 -14.39 1.44 2.81
N GLU A 162 -14.88 0.51 3.62
CA GLU A 162 -14.31 0.25 4.95
C GLU A 162 -12.88 -0.30 4.86
N LEU A 163 -12.61 -1.21 3.93
CA LEU A 163 -11.24 -1.72 3.67
C LEU A 163 -10.28 -0.60 3.27
N SER A 164 -10.71 0.31 2.41
CA SER A 164 -9.91 1.46 1.97
C SER A 164 -9.56 2.37 3.13
N LYS A 165 -10.56 2.81 3.91
CA LYS A 165 -10.37 3.68 5.08
C LYS A 165 -9.45 3.05 6.12
N LYS A 166 -9.72 1.80 6.48
CA LYS A 166 -8.98 1.08 7.52
C LYS A 166 -7.54 0.75 7.09
N SER A 167 -7.31 0.47 5.81
CA SER A 167 -5.95 0.25 5.29
C SER A 167 -5.13 1.54 5.32
N LEU A 168 -5.74 2.67 4.98
CA LEU A 168 -5.09 3.98 5.08
C LEU A 168 -4.77 4.32 6.54
N GLN A 169 -5.74 4.16 7.44
CA GLN A 169 -5.55 4.39 8.87
C GLN A 169 -4.44 3.52 9.46
N PHE A 170 -4.34 2.25 9.03
CA PHE A 170 -3.25 1.36 9.46
C PHE A 170 -1.88 1.95 9.12
N GLY A 171 -1.69 2.44 7.91
CA GLY A 171 -0.43 3.05 7.48
C GLY A 171 -0.11 4.33 8.25
N GLN A 172 -1.09 5.20 8.43
CA GLN A 172 -0.94 6.44 9.19
C GLN A 172 -0.59 6.19 10.66
N ASN A 173 -1.21 5.21 11.31
CA ASN A 173 -0.88 4.82 12.68
C ASN A 173 0.57 4.34 12.79
N VAL A 174 1.05 3.51 11.85
CA VAL A 174 2.45 3.05 11.84
C VAL A 174 3.42 4.21 11.68
N LEU A 175 3.12 5.15 10.77
CA LEU A 175 3.94 6.35 10.57
C LEU A 175 3.96 7.21 11.83
N ALA A 176 2.80 7.50 12.41
CA ALA A 176 2.68 8.31 13.62
C ALA A 176 3.42 7.69 14.82
N ALA A 177 3.23 6.38 15.04
CA ALA A 177 3.96 5.65 16.10
C ALA A 177 5.48 5.65 15.87
N THR A 178 5.93 5.62 14.61
CA THR A 178 7.36 5.72 14.27
C THR A 178 7.91 7.11 14.58
N ASN A 179 7.17 8.16 14.24
CA ASN A 179 7.60 9.55 14.41
C ASN A 179 7.48 10.05 15.85
N GLN A 180 6.55 9.50 16.62
CA GLN A 180 6.33 9.88 18.02
C GLN A 180 7.44 9.40 18.94
N TYR A 181 8.01 8.23 18.65
CA TYR A 181 9.03 7.64 19.52
C TYR A 181 10.40 8.29 19.30
N TYR A 182 11.05 8.65 20.38
CA TYR A 182 12.48 8.96 20.40
C TYR A 182 13.13 8.55 21.72
N LYS A 183 14.41 8.21 21.66
CA LYS A 183 15.26 7.97 22.83
C LYS A 183 16.23 9.14 22.95
N HIS A 184 16.12 9.89 24.04
CA HIS A 184 17.03 10.98 24.38
C HIS A 184 18.14 10.48 25.30
N LEU A 185 19.39 10.79 24.97
CA LEU A 185 20.59 10.45 25.72
C LEU A 185 21.48 11.70 25.86
N THR A 186 22.05 11.93 27.03
CA THR A 186 22.95 13.05 27.30
C THR A 186 24.40 12.62 27.45
N ASN A 187 24.65 11.33 27.70
CA ASN A 187 26.01 10.80 27.91
C ASN A 187 26.48 10.10 26.61
N LYS A 188 27.60 10.59 26.05
CA LYS A 188 28.23 9.99 24.89
C LYS A 188 28.71 8.54 25.12
N GLU A 189 29.01 8.19 26.36
CA GLU A 189 29.49 6.83 26.69
C GLU A 189 28.40 5.77 26.43
N ASP A 190 27.12 6.12 26.54
CA ASP A 190 26.01 5.21 26.22
C ASP A 190 25.94 4.85 24.73
N LEU A 191 26.64 5.61 23.88
CA LEU A 191 26.70 5.48 22.43
C LEU A 191 28.04 4.91 21.94
N ALA A 192 28.84 4.30 22.84
CA ALA A 192 30.12 3.68 22.48
C ALA A 192 29.92 2.69 21.30
N GLY A 193 30.87 2.68 20.38
CA GLY A 193 30.84 1.86 19.16
C GLY A 193 30.18 2.53 17.95
N ILE A 194 29.30 3.52 18.16
CA ILE A 194 28.59 4.19 17.05
C ILE A 194 29.55 5.17 16.35
N PRO A 195 29.65 5.15 14.97
CA PRO A 195 30.50 6.05 14.20
C PRO A 195 30.20 7.54 14.45
N GLU A 196 31.24 8.39 14.51
CA GLU A 196 31.10 9.83 14.76
C GLU A 196 30.18 10.55 13.78
N ALA A 197 30.13 10.14 12.50
CA ALA A 197 29.23 10.72 11.50
C ALA A 197 27.74 10.47 11.86
N ILE A 198 27.45 9.35 12.50
CA ILE A 198 26.09 9.02 12.97
C ILE A 198 25.79 9.77 14.26
N LEU A 199 26.75 9.89 15.18
CA LEU A 199 26.59 10.70 16.38
C LEU A 199 26.23 12.16 16.06
N ALA A 200 26.87 12.73 15.02
CA ALA A 200 26.56 14.09 14.56
C ALA A 200 25.08 14.22 14.06
N GLN A 201 24.53 13.18 13.44
CA GLN A 201 23.10 13.15 13.07
C GLN A 201 22.18 13.11 14.29
N TYR A 202 22.54 12.33 15.32
CA TYR A 202 21.78 12.28 16.57
C TYR A 202 21.83 13.58 17.37
N GLU A 203 22.96 14.30 17.31
CA GLU A 203 23.07 15.64 17.89
C GLU A 203 22.20 16.67 17.16
N GLU A 204 22.13 16.59 15.84
CA GLU A 204 21.29 17.49 15.04
C GLU A 204 19.80 17.22 15.32
N GLU A 205 19.38 15.96 15.35
CA GLU A 205 18.01 15.56 15.73
C GLU A 205 17.64 16.06 17.14
N ALA A 206 18.60 16.05 18.09
CA ALA A 206 18.40 16.59 19.43
C ALA A 206 18.20 18.12 19.36
N LYS A 207 19.02 18.86 18.60
CA LYS A 207 18.91 20.32 18.44
C LYS A 207 17.57 20.72 17.82
N GLU A 208 17.10 20.02 16.78
CA GLU A 208 15.79 20.26 16.18
C GLU A 208 14.65 20.15 17.20
N ARG A 209 14.82 19.30 18.21
CA ARG A 209 13.88 19.13 19.32
C ARG A 209 14.16 20.06 20.54
N ASN A 210 15.12 20.99 20.43
CA ASN A 210 15.57 21.85 21.52
C ASN A 210 16.08 21.05 22.73
N LEU A 211 16.77 19.93 22.49
CA LEU A 211 17.40 19.09 23.49
C LEU A 211 18.93 19.14 23.38
N GLU A 212 19.63 18.98 24.49
CA GLU A 212 21.09 18.78 24.53
C GLU A 212 21.40 17.27 24.45
N GLY A 213 22.51 16.90 23.79
CA GLY A 213 22.95 15.52 23.69
C GLY A 213 22.50 14.88 22.38
N TYR A 214 21.91 13.70 22.44
CA TYR A 214 21.66 12.83 21.30
C TYR A 214 20.21 12.34 21.30
N VAL A 215 19.57 12.31 20.14
CA VAL A 215 18.24 11.72 19.94
C VAL A 215 18.31 10.64 18.89
N ILE A 216 17.79 9.46 19.23
CA ILE A 216 17.65 8.30 18.36
C ILE A 216 16.15 8.07 18.11
N THR A 217 15.74 7.94 16.85
CA THR A 217 14.37 7.67 16.45
C THR A 217 14.20 6.23 15.95
N LEU A 218 12.95 5.79 15.69
CA LEU A 218 12.69 4.48 15.09
C LEU A 218 12.72 4.49 13.56
N GLN A 219 13.11 5.58 12.95
CA GLN A 219 13.35 5.64 11.51
C GLN A 219 14.61 4.83 11.17
N PHE A 220 14.58 4.12 10.04
CA PHE A 220 15.61 3.17 9.67
C PHE A 220 17.04 3.73 9.70
N PRO A 221 17.33 4.94 9.15
CA PRO A 221 18.68 5.51 9.21
C PRO A 221 19.18 5.82 10.62
N SER A 222 18.27 6.08 11.57
CA SER A 222 18.60 6.35 12.97
C SER A 222 18.72 5.05 13.79
N LEU A 223 17.81 4.11 13.60
CA LEU A 223 17.75 2.87 14.36
C LEU A 223 18.86 1.87 14.00
N LEU A 224 19.05 1.62 12.68
CA LEU A 224 19.95 0.56 12.22
C LEU A 224 21.39 0.72 12.72
N PRO A 225 22.01 1.93 12.73
CA PRO A 225 23.35 2.10 13.26
C PRO A 225 23.48 1.73 14.74
N VAL A 226 22.45 1.97 15.56
CA VAL A 226 22.47 1.53 16.97
C VAL A 226 22.48 0.02 17.07
N LEU A 227 21.59 -0.65 16.33
CA LEU A 227 21.53 -2.12 16.36
C LEU A 227 22.82 -2.77 15.87
N THR A 228 23.52 -2.12 14.90
CA THR A 228 24.74 -2.64 14.28
C THR A 228 25.99 -2.34 15.08
N TYR A 229 26.11 -1.13 15.65
CA TYR A 229 27.40 -0.64 16.16
C TYR A 229 27.42 -0.37 17.67
N ALA A 230 26.27 -0.11 18.33
CA ALA A 230 26.29 0.25 19.73
C ALA A 230 26.79 -0.92 20.59
N GLU A 231 27.80 -0.66 21.44
CA GLU A 231 28.27 -1.61 22.44
C GLU A 231 27.27 -1.82 23.59
N ASN A 232 26.44 -0.80 23.84
CA ASN A 232 25.41 -0.85 24.89
C ASN A 232 24.26 -1.80 24.51
N ARG A 233 24.30 -3.02 25.02
CA ARG A 233 23.33 -4.07 24.75
C ARG A 233 21.89 -3.69 25.17
N GLU A 234 21.75 -3.01 26.32
CA GLU A 234 20.42 -2.63 26.84
C GLU A 234 19.79 -1.56 25.91
N LEU A 235 20.60 -0.65 25.33
CA LEU A 235 20.13 0.31 24.33
C LEU A 235 19.64 -0.41 23.05
N ARG A 236 20.41 -1.38 22.53
CA ARG A 236 19.97 -2.19 21.38
C ARG A 236 18.66 -2.90 21.67
N LYS A 237 18.54 -3.53 22.82
CA LYS A 237 17.33 -4.24 23.28
C LYS A 237 16.11 -3.30 23.37
N GLU A 238 16.27 -2.15 24.03
CA GLU A 238 15.19 -1.16 24.19
C GLU A 238 14.66 -0.74 22.83
N LEU A 239 15.55 -0.34 21.91
CA LEU A 239 15.16 0.15 20.59
C LEU A 239 14.60 -0.97 19.70
N ALA A 240 15.14 -2.18 19.75
CA ALA A 240 14.60 -3.33 19.03
C ALA A 240 13.17 -3.66 19.47
N ILE A 241 12.92 -3.65 20.80
CA ILE A 241 11.58 -3.88 21.35
C ILE A 241 10.62 -2.74 20.97
N ALA A 242 11.05 -1.48 21.09
CA ALA A 242 10.25 -0.33 20.70
C ALA A 242 9.88 -0.39 19.22
N ASN A 243 10.83 -0.70 18.35
CA ASN A 243 10.57 -0.88 16.92
C ASN A 243 9.59 -2.04 16.63
N GLY A 244 9.74 -3.17 17.33
CA GLY A 244 8.84 -4.33 17.17
C GLY A 244 7.43 -4.12 17.73
N LYS A 245 7.24 -3.12 18.59
CA LYS A 245 5.95 -2.78 19.20
C LYS A 245 5.23 -1.57 18.57
N LYS A 246 5.76 -1.02 17.50
CA LYS A 246 5.10 0.10 16.78
C LYS A 246 3.66 -0.26 16.44
N SER A 247 2.74 0.61 16.82
CA SER A 247 1.29 0.41 16.65
C SER A 247 0.74 -0.89 17.27
N PHE A 248 1.41 -1.41 18.33
CA PHE A 248 1.01 -2.63 19.03
C PHE A 248 1.27 -2.52 20.56
N ASP A 249 1.02 -1.36 21.14
CA ASP A 249 1.29 -1.05 22.55
C ASP A 249 0.07 -0.65 23.37
N GLY A 250 -1.13 -0.62 22.74
CA GLY A 250 -2.37 -0.17 23.35
C GLY A 250 -2.51 1.35 23.43
N GLY A 251 -1.60 2.11 22.80
CA GLY A 251 -1.65 3.57 22.74
C GLY A 251 -2.60 4.11 21.69
N GLU A 252 -2.48 5.42 21.40
CA GLU A 252 -3.32 6.15 20.47
C GLU A 252 -3.26 5.59 19.02
N PHE A 253 -2.09 5.11 18.61
CA PHE A 253 -1.83 4.58 17.27
C PHE A 253 -1.86 3.06 17.19
N ASP A 254 -2.58 2.40 18.10
CA ASP A 254 -2.65 0.94 18.16
C ASP A 254 -3.48 0.35 17.01
N ASN A 255 -2.93 -0.63 16.32
CA ASN A 255 -3.55 -1.31 15.18
C ASN A 255 -4.16 -2.68 15.51
N GLN A 256 -4.15 -3.15 16.76
CA GLN A 256 -4.57 -4.51 17.11
C GLN A 256 -6.02 -4.79 16.69
N ASN A 257 -6.95 -3.87 17.01
CA ASN A 257 -8.35 -4.02 16.63
C ASN A 257 -8.53 -3.82 15.12
N LEU A 258 -7.83 -2.85 14.56
CA LEU A 258 -7.87 -2.54 13.12
C LEU A 258 -7.44 -3.75 12.26
N ILE A 259 -6.43 -4.50 12.69
CA ILE A 259 -6.01 -5.75 12.03
C ILE A 259 -7.14 -6.78 12.01
N LYS A 260 -7.83 -6.98 13.14
CA LYS A 260 -8.96 -7.93 13.23
C LYS A 260 -10.09 -7.53 12.29
N GLU A 261 -10.44 -6.25 12.27
CA GLU A 261 -11.49 -5.72 11.38
C GLU A 261 -11.11 -5.86 9.90
N LEU A 262 -9.87 -5.55 9.54
CA LEU A 262 -9.37 -5.73 8.17
C LEU A 262 -9.41 -7.19 7.72
N VAL A 263 -9.00 -8.13 8.59
CA VAL A 263 -9.03 -9.57 8.28
C VAL A 263 -10.47 -10.05 8.12
N GLN A 264 -11.38 -9.61 8.98
CA GLN A 264 -12.81 -9.94 8.90
C GLN A 264 -13.42 -9.42 7.59
N LEU A 265 -13.26 -8.13 7.27
CA LEU A 265 -13.76 -7.53 6.04
C LEU A 265 -13.22 -8.21 4.78
N ARG A 266 -11.95 -8.60 4.78
CA ARG A 266 -11.35 -9.36 3.67
C ARG A 266 -12.01 -10.72 3.51
N GLN A 267 -12.30 -11.42 4.60
CA GLN A 267 -13.00 -12.71 4.56
C GLN A 267 -14.44 -12.55 4.08
N GLU A 268 -15.17 -11.54 4.57
CA GLU A 268 -16.53 -11.22 4.13
C GLU A 268 -16.56 -10.90 2.62
N LYS A 269 -15.61 -10.08 2.13
CA LYS A 269 -15.45 -9.81 0.71
C LYS A 269 -15.27 -11.09 -0.11
N ALA A 270 -14.36 -11.95 0.30
CA ALA A 270 -14.08 -13.20 -0.41
C ALA A 270 -15.32 -14.10 -0.46
N GLN A 271 -16.01 -14.27 0.66
CA GLN A 271 -17.24 -15.09 0.74
C GLN A 271 -18.37 -14.51 -0.10
N LEU A 272 -18.54 -13.18 -0.10
CA LEU A 272 -19.54 -12.50 -0.91
C LEU A 272 -19.32 -12.74 -2.41
N LEU A 273 -18.05 -12.82 -2.83
CA LEU A 273 -17.63 -13.11 -4.20
C LEU A 273 -17.59 -14.61 -4.52
N GLY A 274 -17.92 -15.49 -3.56
CA GLY A 274 -17.97 -16.95 -3.76
C GLY A 274 -16.64 -17.69 -3.53
N TYR A 275 -15.63 -17.03 -2.97
CA TYR A 275 -14.34 -17.65 -2.65
C TYR A 275 -14.34 -18.20 -1.21
N LYS A 276 -13.58 -19.26 -1.00
CA LYS A 276 -13.42 -19.91 0.32
C LYS A 276 -12.69 -18.99 1.31
N SER A 277 -11.66 -18.30 0.84
CA SER A 277 -10.87 -17.36 1.63
C SER A 277 -10.40 -16.18 0.79
N PHE A 278 -9.93 -15.12 1.46
CA PHE A 278 -9.30 -13.99 0.79
C PHE A 278 -8.01 -14.38 0.07
N ALA A 279 -7.29 -15.39 0.58
CA ALA A 279 -6.11 -15.92 -0.08
C ALA A 279 -6.47 -16.60 -1.42
N ASP A 280 -7.56 -17.40 -1.47
CA ASP A 280 -8.06 -17.98 -2.71
C ASP A 280 -8.42 -16.89 -3.73
N TYR A 281 -9.14 -15.86 -3.30
CA TYR A 281 -9.51 -14.72 -4.15
C TYR A 281 -8.28 -14.01 -4.73
N VAL A 282 -7.29 -13.68 -3.90
CA VAL A 282 -6.11 -12.94 -4.36
C VAL A 282 -5.20 -13.79 -5.24
N LEU A 283 -4.93 -15.04 -4.83
CA LEU A 283 -3.95 -15.89 -5.49
C LEU A 283 -4.40 -16.41 -6.85
N GLU A 284 -5.70 -16.41 -7.14
CA GLU A 284 -6.21 -16.75 -8.48
C GLU A 284 -5.52 -15.91 -9.58
N GLU A 285 -5.22 -14.63 -9.28
CA GLU A 285 -4.56 -13.69 -10.21
C GLU A 285 -3.06 -13.53 -9.96
N ARG A 286 -2.50 -14.32 -9.06
CA ARG A 286 -1.06 -14.28 -8.78
C ARG A 286 -0.35 -15.47 -9.43
N MET A 287 0.98 -15.37 -9.59
CA MET A 287 1.80 -16.43 -10.20
C MET A 287 1.62 -17.80 -9.53
N ALA A 288 1.42 -17.85 -8.22
CA ALA A 288 1.23 -19.09 -7.47
C ALA A 288 -0.13 -19.75 -7.69
N LYS A 289 -1.16 -19.00 -8.12
CA LYS A 289 -2.52 -19.47 -8.44
C LYS A 289 -3.33 -20.06 -7.27
N SER A 290 -2.71 -20.50 -6.19
CA SER A 290 -3.43 -21.09 -5.05
C SER A 290 -2.66 -20.98 -3.74
N PRO A 291 -3.34 -20.94 -2.57
CA PRO A 291 -2.72 -21.02 -1.24
C PRO A 291 -1.86 -22.27 -1.06
N GLN A 292 -2.30 -23.40 -1.60
CA GLN A 292 -1.58 -24.67 -1.54
C GLN A 292 -0.19 -24.52 -2.18
N LYS A 293 -0.10 -23.92 -3.37
CA LYS A 293 1.17 -23.75 -4.08
C LYS A 293 2.12 -22.81 -3.33
N VAL A 294 1.59 -21.78 -2.67
CA VAL A 294 2.40 -20.91 -1.80
C VAL A 294 3.00 -21.69 -0.64
N LEU A 295 2.18 -22.50 0.05
CA LEU A 295 2.65 -23.31 1.18
C LEU A 295 3.68 -24.37 0.76
N GLU A 296 3.49 -25.05 -0.38
CA GLU A 296 4.46 -25.97 -0.92
C GLU A 296 5.81 -25.30 -1.17
N PHE A 297 5.80 -24.15 -1.84
CA PHE A 297 7.02 -23.38 -2.12
C PHE A 297 7.72 -22.91 -0.84
N LEU A 298 6.98 -22.36 0.11
CA LEU A 298 7.55 -21.89 1.39
C LEU A 298 8.11 -23.04 2.23
N ASN A 299 7.43 -24.18 2.26
CA ASN A 299 7.92 -25.36 2.98
C ASN A 299 9.18 -25.96 2.31
N GLU A 300 9.25 -25.96 0.99
CA GLU A 300 10.47 -26.35 0.28
C GLU A 300 11.64 -25.44 0.63
N LEU A 301 11.45 -24.12 0.60
CA LEU A 301 12.47 -23.15 0.99
C LEU A 301 12.88 -23.35 2.46
N LEU A 302 11.92 -23.48 3.37
CA LEU A 302 12.19 -23.69 4.79
C LEU A 302 13.04 -24.94 5.01
N THR A 303 12.67 -26.06 4.37
CA THR A 303 13.39 -27.32 4.49
C THR A 303 14.84 -27.22 4.02
N LYS A 304 15.08 -26.44 2.96
CA LYS A 304 16.42 -26.24 2.40
C LYS A 304 17.24 -25.20 3.17
N ALA A 305 16.64 -24.09 3.59
CA ALA A 305 17.36 -22.96 4.21
C ALA A 305 17.59 -23.17 5.72
N LYS A 306 16.64 -23.77 6.45
CA LYS A 306 16.69 -23.88 7.90
C LYS A 306 17.97 -24.54 8.45
N PRO A 307 18.49 -25.66 7.90
CA PRO A 307 19.71 -26.28 8.41
C PRO A 307 20.95 -25.36 8.31
N PHE A 308 21.02 -24.50 7.30
CA PHE A 308 22.10 -23.52 7.16
C PHE A 308 21.96 -22.40 8.17
N ALA A 309 20.75 -21.86 8.32
CA ALA A 309 20.47 -20.81 9.29
C ALA A 309 20.75 -21.30 10.76
N GLU A 310 20.38 -22.53 11.08
CA GLU A 310 20.67 -23.12 12.40
C GLU A 310 22.18 -23.18 12.66
N LYS A 311 22.98 -23.58 11.66
CA LYS A 311 24.44 -23.61 11.77
C LYS A 311 25.03 -22.19 11.93
N GLU A 312 24.57 -21.22 11.13
CA GLU A 312 25.02 -19.82 11.23
C GLU A 312 24.69 -19.24 12.62
N VAL A 313 23.50 -19.49 13.16
CA VAL A 313 23.12 -19.07 14.50
C VAL A 313 23.98 -19.74 15.57
N GLU A 314 24.37 -21.03 15.41
CA GLU A 314 25.27 -21.70 16.32
C GLU A 314 26.66 -21.07 16.31
N GLU A 315 27.22 -20.76 15.13
CA GLU A 315 28.51 -20.08 14.98
C GLU A 315 28.49 -18.69 15.62
N LEU A 316 27.44 -17.88 15.39
CA LEU A 316 27.24 -16.58 16.03
C LEU A 316 27.10 -16.71 17.56
N SER A 317 26.41 -17.73 18.04
CA SER A 317 26.25 -17.99 19.49
C SER A 317 27.58 -18.29 20.21
N VAL A 318 28.54 -18.90 19.49
CA VAL A 318 29.91 -19.12 20.04
C VAL A 318 30.62 -17.77 20.18
N LEU A 319 30.53 -16.89 19.22
CA LEU A 319 31.14 -15.55 19.30
C LEU A 319 30.47 -14.71 20.41
N ALA A 320 29.13 -14.71 20.47
CA ALA A 320 28.38 -14.00 21.49
C ALA A 320 28.78 -14.42 22.91
N LYS A 321 29.01 -15.74 23.15
CA LYS A 321 29.51 -16.25 24.43
C LYS A 321 30.92 -15.77 24.75
N ALA A 322 31.79 -15.65 23.76
CA ALA A 322 33.14 -15.11 23.98
C ALA A 322 33.09 -13.63 24.38
N ASP A 323 32.10 -12.87 23.94
CA ASP A 323 31.82 -11.50 24.32
C ASP A 323 30.97 -11.38 25.62
N GLY A 324 30.74 -12.50 26.33
CA GLY A 324 30.01 -12.53 27.61
C GLY A 324 28.49 -12.57 27.46
N ILE A 325 27.94 -12.73 26.27
CA ILE A 325 26.51 -12.88 26.02
C ILE A 325 26.15 -14.36 26.16
N THR A 326 25.56 -14.75 27.28
CA THR A 326 25.20 -16.15 27.55
C THR A 326 24.03 -16.65 26.72
N GLU A 327 23.09 -15.78 26.38
CA GLU A 327 21.92 -16.07 25.55
C GLU A 327 21.75 -14.96 24.51
N MET A 328 22.08 -15.31 23.27
CA MET A 328 21.97 -14.40 22.12
C MET A 328 20.49 -14.16 21.77
N GLN A 329 20.16 -12.90 21.51
CA GLN A 329 18.82 -12.46 21.11
C GLN A 329 18.89 -11.79 19.71
N SER A 330 17.73 -11.52 19.11
CA SER A 330 17.65 -10.89 17.77
C SER A 330 18.34 -9.51 17.70
N TYR A 331 18.45 -8.80 18.80
CA TYR A 331 19.14 -7.50 18.88
C TYR A 331 20.67 -7.60 19.10
N ASP A 332 21.21 -8.80 19.07
CA ASP A 332 22.66 -9.05 19.24
C ASP A 332 23.37 -9.40 17.91
N HIS A 333 22.64 -9.49 16.79
CA HIS A 333 23.20 -9.91 15.50
C HIS A 333 22.73 -9.05 14.31
N ALA A 334 22.37 -7.78 14.53
CA ALA A 334 21.98 -6.86 13.45
C ALA A 334 23.19 -6.34 12.65
#